data_b7752e4053870d69ff948c91ddf0d21e
#
_entry.id   b7752e4053870d69ff948c91ddf0d21e
#
_cell.length_a   1.000
_cell.length_b   1.000
_cell.length_c   1.000
_cell.angle_alpha   90.00
_cell.angle_beta   90.00
_cell.angle_gamma   90.00
#
_symmetry.space_group_name_H-M   'P 1'
#
loop_
_entity.id
_entity.type
_entity.pdbx_description
1 polymer ?
#
loop_
_entity_poly.entity_id
_entity_poly.type
_entity_poly.pdbx_seq_one_letter_code
_entity_poly.pdbx_strand_id
1 'polypeptide(L)'
;MRGAVVSIQVAILMAVILTIAIAVAGYLYTTFYSSLQYIYVAVTQAYAYPRDGGTEVKLCFMVGGSGGLKIVGVELNGKEASGVTVVVRGRETSEVKAGDAGYVKAFFPGLQLAPGQMAVGRVVTLQGFSFLFTPQISNTEGACPGE
;
A
#
# COMPACT_ATOMS: atom_id res chain seq x y z
N MET A 1 39.37 -17.35 -49.87
CA MET A 1 38.41 -16.25 -49.67
C MET A 1 37.07 -16.67 -49.10
N ARG A 2 36.61 -17.87 -49.30
CA ARG A 2 35.36 -18.34 -48.66
C ARG A 2 35.43 -18.30 -47.16
N GLY A 3 36.57 -18.58 -46.51
CA GLY A 3 36.71 -18.55 -45.07
C GLY A 3 36.61 -17.17 -44.48
N ALA A 4 37.06 -16.09 -45.18
CA ALA A 4 36.95 -14.74 -44.71
C ALA A 4 35.51 -14.24 -44.75
N VAL A 5 34.73 -14.58 -45.79
CA VAL A 5 33.30 -14.20 -45.90
C VAL A 5 32.50 -14.92 -44.82
N VAL A 6 32.76 -16.18 -44.57
CA VAL A 6 32.08 -16.96 -43.49
C VAL A 6 32.40 -16.34 -42.13
N SER A 7 33.65 -15.95 -41.86
CA SER A 7 34.05 -15.31 -40.60
C SER A 7 33.35 -14.00 -40.38
N ILE A 8 33.17 -13.16 -41.41
CA ILE A 8 32.46 -11.91 -41.34
C ILE A 8 30.96 -12.15 -41.02
N GLN A 9 30.34 -13.11 -41.70
CA GLN A 9 28.95 -13.49 -41.47
C GLN A 9 28.73 -13.98 -40.02
N VAL A 10 29.63 -14.83 -39.54
CA VAL A 10 29.58 -15.35 -38.18
C VAL A 10 29.74 -14.19 -37.17
N ALA A 11 30.68 -13.27 -37.42
CA ALA A 11 30.90 -12.13 -36.56
C ALA A 11 29.67 -11.22 -36.47
N ILE A 12 29.02 -10.95 -37.61
CA ILE A 12 27.78 -10.15 -37.65
C ILE A 12 26.66 -10.87 -36.93
N LEU A 13 26.48 -12.17 -37.16
CA LEU A 13 25.47 -12.97 -36.45
C LEU A 13 25.68 -12.97 -34.95
N MET A 14 26.91 -13.14 -34.48
CA MET A 14 27.21 -13.08 -33.06
C MET A 14 26.96 -11.71 -32.46
N ALA A 15 27.27 -10.64 -33.17
CA ALA A 15 27.00 -9.28 -32.72
C ALA A 15 25.50 -9.05 -32.57
N VAL A 16 24.69 -9.49 -33.52
CA VAL A 16 23.21 -9.37 -33.46
C VAL A 16 22.65 -10.19 -32.32
N ILE A 17 23.09 -11.44 -32.15
CA ILE A 17 22.63 -12.32 -31.08
C ILE A 17 22.99 -11.71 -29.71
N LEU A 18 24.19 -11.18 -29.55
CA LEU A 18 24.65 -10.57 -28.32
C LEU A 18 23.82 -9.32 -27.98
N THR A 19 23.54 -8.48 -28.98
CA THR A 19 22.72 -7.28 -28.80
C THR A 19 21.30 -7.62 -28.37
N ILE A 20 20.69 -8.62 -28.99
CA ILE A 20 19.36 -9.10 -28.62
C ILE A 20 19.38 -9.70 -27.21
N ALA A 21 20.39 -10.48 -26.88
CA ALA A 21 20.52 -11.09 -25.56
C ALA A 21 20.63 -10.04 -24.44
N ILE A 22 21.40 -8.98 -24.66
CA ILE A 22 21.55 -7.88 -23.71
C ILE A 22 20.21 -7.14 -23.55
N ALA A 23 19.51 -6.87 -24.64
CA ALA A 23 18.22 -6.18 -24.62
C ALA A 23 17.16 -6.99 -23.87
N VAL A 24 17.09 -8.30 -24.13
CA VAL A 24 16.15 -9.21 -23.44
C VAL A 24 16.50 -9.34 -21.98
N ALA A 25 17.77 -9.50 -21.64
CA ALA A 25 18.22 -9.58 -20.25
C ALA A 25 17.89 -8.31 -19.46
N GLY A 26 18.11 -7.15 -20.05
CA GLY A 26 17.76 -5.87 -19.45
C GLY A 26 16.26 -5.72 -19.21
N TYR A 27 15.45 -6.12 -20.19
CA TYR A 27 13.99 -6.10 -20.05
C TYR A 27 13.52 -7.04 -18.96
N LEU A 28 14.01 -8.27 -18.93
CA LEU A 28 13.65 -9.25 -17.91
C LEU A 28 14.09 -8.80 -16.52
N TYR A 29 15.28 -8.25 -16.40
CA TYR A 29 15.77 -7.72 -15.12
C TYR A 29 14.87 -6.60 -14.61
N THR A 30 14.54 -5.62 -15.46
CA THR A 30 13.67 -4.51 -15.08
C THR A 30 12.29 -4.99 -14.69
N THR A 31 11.70 -5.92 -15.46
CA THR A 31 10.39 -6.48 -15.18
C THR A 31 10.38 -7.26 -13.87
N PHE A 32 11.40 -8.10 -13.66
CA PHE A 32 11.53 -8.89 -12.44
C PHE A 32 11.71 -7.99 -11.22
N TYR A 33 12.58 -6.99 -11.31
CA TYR A 33 12.84 -6.05 -10.22
C TYR A 33 11.58 -5.26 -9.87
N SER A 34 10.85 -4.79 -10.87
CA SER A 34 9.57 -4.08 -10.66
C SER A 34 8.52 -4.97 -10.02
N SER A 35 8.47 -6.25 -10.38
CA SER A 35 7.51 -7.19 -9.80
C SER A 35 7.83 -7.56 -8.34
N LEU A 36 9.08 -7.41 -7.92
CA LEU A 36 9.47 -7.61 -6.52
C LEU A 36 9.16 -6.40 -5.64
N GLN A 37 8.97 -5.24 -6.24
CA GLN A 37 8.62 -4.03 -5.52
C GLN A 37 7.11 -3.97 -5.34
N TYR A 38 6.61 -4.62 -4.33
CA TYR A 38 5.22 -4.51 -3.92
C TYR A 38 5.14 -4.04 -2.49
N ILE A 39 4.10 -3.29 -2.19
CA ILE A 39 3.84 -2.79 -0.85
C ILE A 39 2.40 -3.12 -0.48
N TYR A 40 2.19 -3.53 0.74
CA TYR A 40 0.86 -3.80 1.25
C TYR A 40 0.72 -3.28 2.68
N VAL A 41 -0.51 -2.94 3.04
CA VAL A 41 -0.87 -2.54 4.39
C VAL A 41 -1.72 -3.65 4.99
N ALA A 42 -1.22 -4.26 6.05
CA ALA A 42 -1.98 -5.23 6.83
C ALA A 42 -2.66 -4.51 7.99
N VAL A 43 -3.98 -4.50 8.00
CA VAL A 43 -4.73 -3.95 9.11
C VAL A 43 -4.84 -5.03 10.18
N THR A 44 -4.20 -4.80 11.31
CA THR A 44 -4.16 -5.77 12.41
C THR A 44 -5.38 -5.66 13.30
N GLN A 45 -5.82 -4.42 13.58
CA GLN A 45 -6.99 -4.14 14.39
C GLN A 45 -7.65 -2.88 13.88
N ALA A 46 -8.96 -2.81 13.96
CA ALA A 46 -9.71 -1.62 13.59
C ALA A 46 -10.86 -1.43 14.58
N TYR A 47 -11.05 -0.21 15.04
CA TYR A 47 -12.09 0.16 15.98
C TYR A 47 -12.88 1.34 15.46
N ALA A 48 -14.21 1.28 15.59
CA ALA A 48 -15.09 2.41 15.35
C ALA A 48 -15.79 2.77 16.66
N TYR A 49 -15.69 4.00 17.07
CA TYR A 49 -16.27 4.46 18.32
C TYR A 49 -16.93 5.84 18.16
N PRO A 50 -17.95 6.13 18.98
CA PRO A 50 -18.63 7.42 18.86
C PRO A 50 -17.77 8.58 19.35
N ARG A 51 -17.83 9.68 18.63
CA ARG A 51 -17.24 10.96 18.99
C ARG A 51 -18.30 12.05 18.83
N ASP A 52 -18.02 13.23 19.38
CA ASP A 52 -18.92 14.37 19.24
C ASP A 52 -19.16 14.72 17.77
N GLY A 53 -20.39 14.57 17.32
CA GLY A 53 -20.78 14.88 15.96
C GLY A 53 -20.57 13.76 14.93
N GLY A 54 -20.16 12.56 15.34
CA GLY A 54 -19.98 11.46 14.38
C GLY A 54 -19.29 10.24 14.96
N THR A 55 -18.60 9.53 14.10
CA THR A 55 -17.86 8.32 14.46
C THR A 55 -16.39 8.49 14.06
N GLU A 56 -15.50 8.11 14.96
CA GLU A 56 -14.06 8.05 14.68
C GLU A 56 -13.64 6.60 14.53
N VAL A 57 -12.82 6.34 13.53
CA VAL A 57 -12.27 5.01 13.26
C VAL A 57 -10.77 5.05 13.52
N LYS A 58 -10.28 4.10 14.30
CA LYS A 58 -8.86 3.91 14.57
C LYS A 58 -8.43 2.57 14.00
N LEU A 59 -7.49 2.61 13.07
CA LEU A 59 -6.92 1.43 12.43
C LEU A 59 -5.51 1.22 12.89
N CYS A 60 -5.20 0.04 13.36
CA CYS A 60 -3.82 -0.36 13.60
C CYS A 60 -3.30 -1.07 12.37
N PHE A 61 -2.16 -0.67 11.86
CA PHE A 61 -1.62 -1.21 10.62
C PHE A 61 -0.14 -1.54 10.72
N MET A 62 0.29 -2.42 9.82
CA MET A 62 1.70 -2.70 9.54
C MET A 62 1.90 -2.66 8.04
N VAL A 63 3.01 -2.09 7.61
CA VAL A 63 3.38 -2.00 6.19
C VAL A 63 4.42 -3.06 5.88
N GLY A 64 4.11 -3.91 4.92
CA GLY A 64 5.02 -4.94 4.44
C GLY A 64 5.38 -4.73 2.98
N GLY A 65 6.34 -5.53 2.50
CA GLY A 65 6.83 -5.43 1.14
C GLY A 65 8.05 -4.53 1.01
N SER A 66 8.10 -3.73 -0.03
CA SER A 66 9.21 -2.80 -0.29
C SER A 66 8.68 -1.48 -0.83
N GLY A 67 9.38 -0.39 -0.51
CA GLY A 67 9.01 0.95 -0.93
C GLY A 67 8.16 1.68 0.09
N GLY A 68 7.41 2.68 -0.36
CA GLY A 68 6.55 3.50 0.47
C GLY A 68 5.24 3.84 -0.22
N LEU A 69 4.26 4.24 0.56
CA LEU A 69 3.00 4.73 0.05
C LEU A 69 2.49 5.89 0.90
N LYS A 70 1.58 6.67 0.32
CA LYS A 70 0.97 7.80 1.00
C LYS A 70 -0.52 7.51 1.18
N ILE A 71 -0.99 7.56 2.42
CA ILE A 71 -2.39 7.40 2.74
C ILE A 71 -3.08 8.75 2.54
N VAL A 72 -4.07 8.80 1.66
CA VAL A 72 -4.77 10.04 1.32
C VAL A 72 -6.21 10.08 1.82
N GLY A 73 -6.79 8.94 2.13
CA GLY A 73 -8.17 8.91 2.59
C GLY A 73 -8.56 7.60 3.23
N VAL A 74 -9.64 7.65 3.98
CA VAL A 74 -10.30 6.49 4.56
C VAL A 74 -11.78 6.61 4.28
N GLU A 75 -12.39 5.53 3.80
CA GLU A 75 -13.83 5.44 3.56
C GLU A 75 -14.44 4.41 4.50
N LEU A 76 -15.65 4.66 4.92
CA LEU A 76 -16.43 3.71 5.73
C LEU A 76 -17.84 3.65 5.19
N ASN A 77 -18.29 2.47 4.77
CA ASN A 77 -19.58 2.25 4.15
C ASN A 77 -19.86 3.21 2.97
N GLY A 78 -18.81 3.53 2.19
CA GLY A 78 -18.90 4.45 1.07
C GLY A 78 -18.83 5.92 1.42
N LYS A 79 -18.72 6.27 2.70
CA LYS A 79 -18.55 7.65 3.16
C LYS A 79 -17.07 7.97 3.34
N GLU A 80 -16.66 9.14 2.86
CA GLU A 80 -15.27 9.59 3.06
C GLU A 80 -15.09 10.28 4.41
N ALA A 81 -13.93 10.09 5.01
CA ALA A 81 -13.58 10.78 6.24
C ALA A 81 -13.33 12.27 5.98
N SER A 82 -13.76 13.12 6.91
CA SER A 82 -13.50 14.55 6.84
C SER A 82 -12.06 14.90 7.22
N GLY A 83 -11.40 14.06 8.01
CA GLY A 83 -10.03 14.25 8.42
C GLY A 83 -9.36 12.90 8.68
N VAL A 84 -8.13 12.77 8.22
CA VAL A 84 -7.33 11.54 8.37
C VAL A 84 -6.00 11.92 8.98
N THR A 85 -5.65 11.27 10.08
CA THR A 85 -4.37 11.44 10.75
C THR A 85 -3.65 10.10 10.80
N VAL A 86 -2.43 10.05 10.29
CA VAL A 86 -1.59 8.84 10.30
C VAL A 86 -0.46 9.08 11.29
N VAL A 87 -0.28 8.15 12.22
CA VAL A 87 0.77 8.24 13.22
C VAL A 87 1.65 6.98 13.13
N VAL A 88 2.94 7.20 12.96
CA VAL A 88 3.96 6.15 12.93
C VAL A 88 5.02 6.50 13.97
N ARG A 89 5.27 5.59 14.90
CA ARG A 89 6.25 5.77 15.97
C ARG A 89 6.05 7.05 16.77
N GLY A 90 4.78 7.39 17.04
CA GLY A 90 4.43 8.59 17.78
C GLY A 90 4.53 9.90 17.00
N ARG A 91 4.81 9.85 15.71
CA ARG A 91 4.91 11.01 14.83
C ARG A 91 3.79 11.00 13.78
N GLU A 92 3.17 12.14 13.60
CA GLU A 92 2.18 12.32 12.54
C GLU A 92 2.88 12.40 11.18
N THR A 93 2.44 11.55 10.24
CA THR A 93 2.99 11.51 8.89
C THR A 93 1.90 11.07 7.92
N SER A 94 2.03 11.45 6.66
CA SER A 94 1.16 10.96 5.60
C SER A 94 1.80 9.84 4.79
N GLU A 95 3.11 9.69 4.86
CA GLU A 95 3.85 8.66 4.15
C GLU A 95 4.25 7.53 5.09
N VAL A 96 4.05 6.30 4.62
CA VAL A 96 4.44 5.08 5.33
C VAL A 96 5.35 4.26 4.43
N LYS A 97 6.32 3.60 5.04
CA LYS A 97 7.32 2.78 4.36
C LYS A 97 7.24 1.36 4.84
N ALA A 98 7.78 0.44 4.04
CA ALA A 98 7.90 -0.95 4.44
C ALA A 98 8.59 -1.07 5.80
N GLY A 99 8.00 -1.85 6.70
CA GLY A 99 8.46 -2.00 8.07
C GLY A 99 7.84 -1.04 9.07
N ASP A 100 7.09 -0.04 8.62
CA ASP A 100 6.40 0.87 9.52
C ASP A 100 5.17 0.20 10.15
N ALA A 101 4.94 0.53 11.41
CA ALA A 101 3.73 0.13 12.13
C ALA A 101 3.18 1.34 12.87
N GLY A 102 1.89 1.51 12.88
CA GLY A 102 1.26 2.65 13.51
C GLY A 102 -0.26 2.56 13.47
N TYR A 103 -0.90 3.70 13.53
CA TYR A 103 -2.35 3.77 13.45
C TYR A 103 -2.81 4.94 12.60
N VAL A 104 -4.01 4.80 12.07
CA VAL A 104 -4.70 5.85 11.31
C VAL A 104 -5.98 6.19 12.07
N LYS A 105 -6.22 7.46 12.31
CA LYS A 105 -7.48 7.97 12.85
C LYS A 105 -8.22 8.71 11.75
N ALA A 106 -9.49 8.38 11.57
CA ALA A 106 -10.35 8.99 10.58
C ALA A 106 -11.67 9.38 11.24
N PHE A 107 -12.13 10.58 11.00
CA PHE A 107 -13.38 11.08 11.56
C PHE A 107 -14.45 11.16 10.47
N PHE A 108 -15.62 10.61 10.78
CA PHE A 108 -16.78 10.59 9.88
C PHE A 108 -17.92 11.38 10.53
N PRO A 109 -18.14 12.64 10.10
CA PRO A 109 -19.20 13.46 10.69
C PRO A 109 -20.59 12.93 10.33
N GLY A 110 -21.49 12.93 11.30
CA GLY A 110 -22.87 12.53 11.11
C GLY A 110 -23.10 11.02 10.96
N LEU A 111 -22.04 10.21 10.99
CA LEU A 111 -22.15 8.77 10.91
C LEU A 111 -22.37 8.18 12.31
N GLN A 112 -23.42 7.40 12.48
CA GLN A 112 -23.69 6.67 13.72
C GLN A 112 -23.74 5.19 13.45
N LEU A 113 -22.96 4.45 14.22
CA LEU A 113 -22.89 3.00 14.14
C LEU A 113 -23.32 2.39 15.47
N ALA A 114 -24.24 1.44 15.42
CA ALA A 114 -24.72 0.75 16.59
C ALA A 114 -23.85 -0.50 16.85
N PRO A 115 -23.64 -0.92 18.11
CA PRO A 115 -22.97 -2.17 18.41
C PRO A 115 -23.68 -3.36 17.72
N GLY A 116 -22.87 -4.23 17.11
CA GLY A 116 -23.38 -5.36 16.33
C GLY A 116 -23.69 -5.06 14.87
N GLN A 117 -23.63 -3.80 14.46
CA GLN A 117 -23.77 -3.40 13.06
C GLN A 117 -22.47 -3.70 12.30
N MET A 118 -22.59 -4.21 11.09
CA MET A 118 -21.41 -4.45 10.25
C MET A 118 -21.06 -3.19 9.46
N ALA A 119 -19.81 -2.86 9.47
CA ALA A 119 -19.26 -1.76 8.69
C ALA A 119 -18.04 -2.27 7.92
N VAL A 120 -17.89 -1.81 6.68
CA VAL A 120 -16.72 -2.13 5.84
C VAL A 120 -16.06 -0.83 5.47
N GLY A 121 -14.77 -0.75 5.75
CA GLY A 121 -13.97 0.42 5.43
C GLY A 121 -12.89 0.12 4.40
N ARG A 122 -12.33 1.18 3.86
CA ARG A 122 -11.27 1.12 2.87
C ARG A 122 -10.29 2.25 3.10
N VAL A 123 -9.00 1.89 3.12
CA VAL A 123 -7.92 2.86 3.14
C VAL A 123 -7.50 3.12 1.70
N VAL A 124 -7.46 4.37 1.28
CA VAL A 124 -7.10 4.77 -0.08
C VAL A 124 -5.73 5.43 -0.05
N THR A 125 -4.88 5.04 -0.99
CA THR A 125 -3.53 5.57 -1.13
C THR A 125 -3.40 6.44 -2.38
N LEU A 126 -2.42 7.32 -2.39
CA LEU A 126 -2.14 8.20 -3.54
C LEU A 126 -1.80 7.40 -4.79
N GLN A 127 -1.18 6.22 -4.64
CA GLN A 127 -0.81 5.34 -5.73
C GLN A 127 -2.00 4.59 -6.35
N GLY A 128 -3.20 4.76 -5.79
CA GLY A 128 -4.41 4.12 -6.28
C GLY A 128 -4.71 2.75 -5.66
N PHE A 129 -3.89 2.29 -4.73
CA PHE A 129 -4.17 1.07 -3.99
C PHE A 129 -5.23 1.32 -2.92
N SER A 130 -6.02 0.31 -2.64
CA SER A 130 -6.99 0.36 -1.54
C SER A 130 -6.91 -0.92 -0.73
N PHE A 131 -7.09 -0.77 0.58
CA PHE A 131 -7.03 -1.89 1.52
C PHE A 131 -8.33 -1.91 2.34
N LEU A 132 -9.00 -3.04 2.34
CA LEU A 132 -10.26 -3.20 3.04
C LEU A 132 -10.03 -3.54 4.51
N PHE A 133 -10.92 -3.06 5.36
CA PHE A 133 -10.93 -3.41 6.78
C PHE A 133 -12.37 -3.46 7.30
N THR A 134 -12.55 -4.23 8.36
CA THR A 134 -13.84 -4.31 9.04
C THR A 134 -13.63 -3.85 10.48
N PRO A 135 -14.08 -2.64 10.86
CA PRO A 135 -13.87 -2.16 12.22
C PRO A 135 -14.81 -2.85 13.21
N GLN A 136 -14.29 -3.08 14.40
CA GLN A 136 -15.09 -3.49 15.53
C GLN A 136 -15.78 -2.26 16.12
N ILE A 137 -17.09 -2.27 16.21
CA ILE A 137 -17.84 -1.16 16.78
C ILE A 137 -17.80 -1.26 18.30
N SER A 138 -17.26 -0.22 18.92
CA SER A 138 -17.05 -0.15 20.36
C SER A 138 -17.49 1.22 20.85
N ASN A 139 -17.72 1.34 22.16
CA ASN A 139 -18.03 2.63 22.79
C ASN A 139 -16.78 3.38 23.21
N THR A 140 -15.62 2.75 23.19
CA THR A 140 -14.36 3.32 23.64
C THR A 140 -13.27 3.13 22.58
N GLU A 141 -12.29 4.02 22.62
CA GLU A 141 -11.11 3.93 21.76
C GLU A 141 -10.26 2.73 22.15
N GLY A 142 -9.96 1.89 21.17
CA GLY A 142 -9.04 0.77 21.35
C GLY A 142 -7.59 1.21 21.25
N ALA A 143 -6.68 0.44 21.82
CA ALA A 143 -5.26 0.69 21.74
C ALA A 143 -4.60 -0.20 20.67
N CYS A 144 -3.62 0.35 19.96
CA CYS A 144 -2.82 -0.40 19.01
C CYS A 144 -1.60 -1.04 19.69
N PRO A 145 -1.13 -2.21 19.19
CA PRO A 145 0.10 -2.80 19.70
C PRO A 145 1.28 -1.84 19.54
N GLY A 146 2.05 -1.67 20.59
CA GLY A 146 3.21 -0.79 20.59
C GLY A 146 2.92 0.70 20.76
N GLU A 147 1.68 1.05 21.04
CA GLU A 147 1.27 2.43 21.32
C GLU A 147 1.64 2.88 22.74
#